data_b565c6c8151a1802ddd2b6183ae99a65
#
_entry.id   b565c6c8151a1802ddd2b6183ae99a65
#
_cell.length_a   1.000
_cell.length_b   1.000
_cell.length_c   1.000
_cell.angle_alpha   90.00
_cell.angle_beta   90.00
_cell.angle_gamma   90.00
#
_symmetry.space_group_name_H-M   'P 1'
#
loop_
_entity.id
_entity.type
_entity.pdbx_description
1 polymer ?
#
loop_
_entity_poly.entity_id
_entity_poly.type
_entity_poly.pdbx_seq_one_letter_code
_entity_poly.pdbx_strand_id
1 'polypeptide(L)'
;MRPFTERTEEHPYTTWADIHWHAVEDNVRRLQERLYRATTNKAWRTVKNLQKLLVRATSNTLLAIRRITQENQGKHTAGIDGVVYDTPEARWKLFQEGLSLKGYKSRPVRRVYIPKDNGKQRPLGIPTGKDRVMQAIVKAALEPEWEARFEANSYGFRPGRCTMDAVEAIHTTMNRTDCSPWVLDADISGCLDRAS
;
A
#
# COMPACT_ATOMS: atom_id res chain seq x y z
N MET A 1 -35.83 3.41 -1.93
CA MET A 1 -34.46 2.85 -1.86
C MET A 1 -34.18 2.23 -3.22
N ARG A 2 -33.45 2.91 -4.13
CA ARG A 2 -33.19 2.39 -5.47
C ARG A 2 -32.07 1.35 -5.38
N PRO A 3 -32.16 0.19 -6.05
CA PRO A 3 -31.10 -0.78 -6.06
C PRO A 3 -29.88 -0.16 -6.77
N PHE A 4 -28.74 -0.31 -6.12
CA PHE A 4 -27.44 0.13 -6.61
C PHE A 4 -27.02 -0.81 -7.75
N THR A 5 -27.33 -0.43 -8.99
CA THR A 5 -26.80 -1.10 -10.17
C THR A 5 -25.28 -0.96 -10.16
N GLU A 6 -24.57 -2.06 -10.08
CA GLU A 6 -23.14 -2.17 -10.37
C GLU A 6 -22.93 -1.62 -11.78
N ARG A 7 -22.45 -0.37 -11.88
CA ARG A 7 -21.84 0.08 -13.14
C ARG A 7 -20.55 -0.73 -13.27
N THR A 8 -20.58 -1.77 -14.06
CA THR A 8 -19.41 -2.24 -14.78
C THR A 8 -18.98 -1.05 -15.64
N GLU A 9 -18.05 -0.23 -15.14
CA GLU A 9 -17.37 0.74 -15.98
C GLU A 9 -16.72 -0.06 -17.10
N GLU A 10 -17.23 0.04 -18.31
CA GLU A 10 -16.63 -0.51 -19.51
C GLU A 10 -15.26 0.16 -19.62
N HIS A 11 -14.22 -0.56 -19.17
CA HIS A 11 -12.86 -0.06 -19.35
C HIS A 11 -12.48 -0.28 -20.83
N PRO A 12 -11.80 0.68 -21.46
CA PRO A 12 -11.50 0.63 -22.90
C PRO A 12 -10.41 -0.39 -23.27
N TYR A 13 -9.90 -1.15 -22.29
CA TYR A 13 -8.79 -2.09 -22.48
C TYR A 13 -9.31 -3.51 -22.69
N THR A 14 -8.73 -4.22 -23.64
CA THR A 14 -9.02 -5.63 -23.94
C THR A 14 -7.94 -6.57 -23.45
N THR A 15 -6.71 -6.08 -23.34
CA THR A 15 -5.56 -6.84 -22.84
C THR A 15 -4.72 -6.02 -21.88
N TRP A 16 -3.80 -6.67 -21.18
CA TRP A 16 -2.85 -5.99 -20.29
C TRP A 16 -1.90 -5.05 -21.04
N ALA A 17 -1.60 -5.35 -22.32
CA ALA A 17 -0.72 -4.56 -23.15
C ALA A 17 -1.35 -3.23 -23.62
N ASP A 18 -2.69 -3.19 -23.74
CA ASP A 18 -3.43 -2.03 -24.23
C ASP A 18 -3.56 -0.90 -23.18
N ILE A 19 -3.14 -1.16 -21.93
CA ILE A 19 -3.35 -0.24 -20.83
C ILE A 19 -2.50 1.01 -21.00
N HIS A 20 -3.13 2.17 -21.06
CA HIS A 20 -2.48 3.48 -21.05
C HIS A 20 -2.03 3.86 -19.63
N TRP A 21 -0.88 3.34 -19.20
CA TRP A 21 -0.40 3.46 -17.82
C TRP A 21 -0.30 4.89 -17.32
N HIS A 22 0.13 5.83 -18.16
CA HIS A 22 0.19 7.24 -17.78
C HIS A 22 -1.19 7.78 -17.37
N ALA A 23 -2.24 7.46 -18.12
CA ALA A 23 -3.61 7.88 -17.79
C ALA A 23 -4.11 7.21 -16.49
N VAL A 24 -3.74 5.94 -16.26
CA VAL A 24 -4.05 5.20 -15.04
C VAL A 24 -3.38 5.84 -13.82
N GLU A 25 -2.10 6.14 -13.92
CA GLU A 25 -1.31 6.78 -12.86
C GLU A 25 -1.82 8.19 -12.55
N ASP A 26 -2.09 8.99 -13.58
CA ASP A 26 -2.64 10.35 -13.43
C ASP A 26 -4.00 10.36 -12.75
N ASN A 27 -4.86 9.40 -13.06
CA ASN A 27 -6.16 9.29 -12.42
C ASN A 27 -6.03 8.98 -10.92
N VAL A 28 -5.20 8.02 -10.55
CA VAL A 28 -4.94 7.68 -9.14
C VAL A 28 -4.30 8.88 -8.43
N ARG A 29 -3.28 9.49 -9.01
CA ARG A 29 -2.60 10.66 -8.45
C ARG A 29 -3.56 11.82 -8.17
N ARG A 30 -4.42 12.18 -9.14
CA ARG A 30 -5.43 13.24 -8.97
C ARG A 30 -6.40 12.95 -7.83
N LEU A 31 -6.83 11.69 -7.66
CA LEU A 31 -7.70 11.30 -6.56
C LEU A 31 -6.97 11.38 -5.21
N GLN A 32 -5.72 10.96 -5.16
CA GLN A 32 -4.87 11.04 -3.96
C GLN A 32 -4.59 12.48 -3.55
N GLU A 33 -4.29 13.38 -4.49
CA GLU A 33 -4.10 14.80 -4.21
C GLU A 33 -5.37 15.46 -3.65
N ARG A 34 -6.53 15.13 -4.23
CA ARG A 34 -7.83 15.60 -3.72
C ARG A 34 -8.10 15.11 -2.31
N LEU A 35 -7.76 13.84 -2.02
CA LEU A 35 -7.91 13.25 -0.71
C LEU A 35 -6.99 13.92 0.30
N TYR A 36 -5.72 14.15 -0.03
CA TYR A 36 -4.76 14.88 0.79
C TYR A 36 -5.29 16.29 1.14
N ARG A 37 -5.71 17.08 0.15
CA ARG A 37 -6.29 18.41 0.36
C ARG A 37 -7.54 18.37 1.23
N ALA A 38 -8.43 17.40 1.01
CA ALA A 38 -9.63 17.24 1.84
C ALA A 38 -9.29 16.93 3.29
N THR A 39 -8.23 16.16 3.55
CA THR A 39 -7.73 15.86 4.90
C THR A 39 -7.15 17.09 5.56
N THR A 40 -6.30 17.83 4.87
CA THR A 40 -5.72 19.10 5.36
C THR A 40 -6.82 20.09 5.75
N ASN A 41 -7.89 20.15 4.96
CA ASN A 41 -9.06 21.01 5.22
C ASN A 41 -10.06 20.40 6.22
N LYS A 42 -9.75 19.24 6.82
CA LYS A 42 -10.62 18.52 7.77
C LYS A 42 -12.02 18.19 7.23
N ALA A 43 -12.16 18.07 5.91
CA ALA A 43 -13.42 17.77 5.24
C ALA A 43 -13.73 16.24 5.27
N TRP A 44 -13.94 15.69 6.45
CA TRP A 44 -13.98 14.24 6.72
C TRP A 44 -15.01 13.46 5.89
N ARG A 45 -16.15 14.07 5.54
CA ARG A 45 -17.13 13.43 4.66
C ARG A 45 -16.56 13.24 3.25
N THR A 46 -15.85 14.23 2.74
CA THR A 46 -15.16 14.19 1.45
C THR A 46 -14.03 13.17 1.45
N VAL A 47 -13.24 13.11 2.54
CA VAL A 47 -12.18 12.10 2.74
C VAL A 47 -12.75 10.70 2.61
N LYS A 48 -13.78 10.35 3.38
CA LYS A 48 -14.45 9.04 3.32
C LYS A 48 -15.00 8.70 1.94
N ASN A 49 -15.55 9.68 1.22
CA ASN A 49 -16.08 9.46 -0.12
C ASN A 49 -14.96 9.22 -1.14
N LEU A 50 -13.85 9.98 -1.07
CA LEU A 50 -12.69 9.80 -1.95
C LEU A 50 -11.97 8.48 -1.68
N GLN A 51 -11.86 8.06 -0.43
CA GLN A 51 -11.33 6.73 -0.08
C GLN A 51 -12.16 5.61 -0.70
N LYS A 52 -13.48 5.67 -0.55
CA LYS A 52 -14.40 4.70 -1.17
C LYS A 52 -14.29 4.71 -2.71
N LEU A 53 -14.12 5.88 -3.30
CA LEU A 53 -13.93 6.02 -4.74
C LEU A 53 -12.60 5.39 -5.18
N LEU A 54 -11.49 5.69 -4.50
CA LEU A 54 -10.18 5.11 -4.79
C LEU A 54 -10.18 3.59 -4.69
N VAL A 55 -10.77 3.04 -3.63
CA VAL A 55 -10.86 1.58 -3.44
C VAL A 55 -11.61 0.89 -4.59
N ARG A 56 -12.59 1.57 -5.20
CA ARG A 56 -13.42 1.04 -6.29
C ARG A 56 -12.91 1.40 -7.68
N ALA A 57 -11.94 2.31 -7.77
CA ALA A 57 -11.45 2.81 -9.04
C ALA A 57 -10.68 1.70 -9.80
N THR A 58 -11.09 1.46 -11.04
CA THR A 58 -10.41 0.54 -11.97
C THR A 58 -8.93 0.89 -12.11
N SER A 59 -8.59 2.18 -12.21
CA SER A 59 -7.21 2.66 -12.29
C SER A 59 -6.38 2.29 -11.06
N ASN A 60 -6.94 2.36 -9.85
CA ASN A 60 -6.23 1.93 -8.65
C ASN A 60 -6.01 0.41 -8.62
N THR A 61 -6.99 -0.37 -9.06
CA THR A 61 -6.87 -1.83 -9.16
C THR A 61 -5.77 -2.23 -10.15
N LEU A 62 -5.76 -1.65 -11.36
CA LEU A 62 -4.73 -1.90 -12.37
C LEU A 62 -3.34 -1.54 -11.85
N LEU A 63 -3.20 -0.37 -11.24
CA LEU A 63 -1.93 0.09 -10.68
C LEU A 63 -1.44 -0.80 -9.53
N ALA A 64 -2.34 -1.27 -8.66
CA ALA A 64 -2.02 -2.20 -7.58
C ALA A 64 -1.52 -3.55 -8.13
N ILE A 65 -2.17 -4.10 -9.15
CA ILE A 65 -1.72 -5.33 -9.81
C ILE A 65 -0.31 -5.11 -10.40
N ARG A 66 -0.10 -4.04 -11.16
CA ARG A 66 1.22 -3.74 -11.76
C ARG A 66 2.30 -3.64 -10.69
N ARG A 67 2.08 -2.87 -9.62
CA ARG A 67 3.06 -2.70 -8.54
C ARG A 67 3.45 -4.03 -7.89
N ILE A 68 2.47 -4.88 -7.59
CA ILE A 68 2.73 -6.14 -6.89
C ILE A 68 3.35 -7.20 -7.80
N THR A 69 2.95 -7.24 -9.08
CA THR A 69 3.32 -8.35 -9.99
C THR A 69 4.45 -8.01 -10.97
N GLN A 70 4.81 -6.72 -11.11
CA GLN A 70 5.87 -6.30 -12.03
C GLN A 70 6.98 -5.49 -11.36
N GLU A 71 6.65 -4.58 -10.44
CA GLU A 71 7.60 -3.61 -9.88
C GLU A 71 8.21 -4.08 -8.55
N ASN A 72 7.45 -4.79 -7.73
CA ASN A 72 7.89 -5.24 -6.42
C ASN A 72 8.98 -6.32 -6.53
N GLN A 73 10.01 -6.25 -5.70
CA GLN A 73 11.08 -7.27 -5.62
C GLN A 73 10.52 -8.66 -5.30
N GLY A 74 9.46 -8.75 -4.49
CA GLY A 74 8.78 -10.00 -4.15
C GLY A 74 7.81 -10.54 -5.19
N LYS A 75 7.81 -10.04 -6.44
CA LYS A 75 6.86 -10.41 -7.49
C LYS A 75 6.83 -11.90 -7.83
N HIS A 76 7.97 -12.58 -7.75
CA HIS A 76 8.12 -14.01 -8.02
C HIS A 76 7.90 -14.90 -6.78
N THR A 77 7.62 -14.31 -5.62
CA THR A 77 7.42 -15.05 -4.38
C THR A 77 5.94 -15.39 -4.22
N ALA A 78 5.61 -16.68 -4.36
CA ALA A 78 4.26 -17.18 -4.14
C ALA A 78 3.88 -17.19 -2.65
N GLY A 79 2.60 -16.99 -2.36
CA GLY A 79 2.01 -17.23 -1.04
C GLY A 79 1.80 -18.71 -0.75
N ILE A 80 0.84 -19.03 0.13
CA ILE A 80 0.45 -20.41 0.45
C ILE A 80 -0.24 -21.12 -0.71
N ASP A 81 -0.82 -20.36 -1.65
CA ASP A 81 -1.53 -20.84 -2.83
C ASP A 81 -0.60 -21.26 -3.99
N GLY A 82 0.70 -20.99 -3.88
CA GLY A 82 1.68 -21.28 -4.92
C GLY A 82 1.53 -20.44 -6.20
N VAL A 83 0.63 -19.44 -6.22
CA VAL A 83 0.32 -18.66 -7.43
C VAL A 83 1.25 -17.48 -7.59
N VAL A 84 1.76 -17.31 -8.81
CA VAL A 84 2.55 -16.15 -9.26
C VAL A 84 1.93 -15.61 -10.55
N TYR A 85 1.95 -14.29 -10.72
CA TYR A 85 1.35 -13.60 -11.87
C TYR A 85 2.44 -13.04 -12.80
N ASP A 86 3.21 -13.92 -13.45
CA ASP A 86 4.39 -13.53 -14.22
C ASP A 86 4.07 -13.06 -15.65
N THR A 87 2.92 -13.48 -16.21
CA THR A 87 2.55 -13.15 -17.58
C THR A 87 1.49 -12.06 -17.68
N PRO A 88 1.42 -11.32 -18.79
CA PRO A 88 0.36 -10.35 -19.04
C PRO A 88 -1.06 -10.95 -18.93
N GLU A 89 -1.23 -12.17 -19.43
CA GLU A 89 -2.50 -12.88 -19.42
C GLU A 89 -2.93 -13.23 -17.98
N ALA A 90 -2.00 -13.67 -17.13
CA ALA A 90 -2.27 -13.96 -15.73
C ALA A 90 -2.68 -12.70 -14.94
N ARG A 91 -2.04 -11.56 -15.23
CA ARG A 91 -2.40 -10.26 -14.64
C ARG A 91 -3.77 -9.79 -15.10
N TRP A 92 -4.04 -9.94 -16.40
CA TRP A 92 -5.33 -9.58 -16.97
C TRP A 92 -6.45 -10.44 -16.40
N LYS A 93 -6.23 -11.74 -16.30
CA LYS A 93 -7.17 -12.67 -15.65
C LYS A 93 -7.45 -12.28 -14.20
N LEU A 94 -6.41 -11.94 -13.42
CA LEU A 94 -6.58 -11.48 -12.03
C LEU A 94 -7.44 -10.21 -11.97
N PHE A 95 -7.27 -9.29 -12.92
CA PHE A 95 -8.11 -8.09 -13.02
C PHE A 95 -9.56 -8.44 -13.35
N GLN A 96 -9.79 -9.32 -14.33
CA GLN A 96 -11.13 -9.75 -14.77
C GLN A 96 -11.91 -10.53 -13.71
N GLU A 97 -11.22 -11.27 -12.82
CA GLU A 97 -11.85 -11.96 -11.68
C GLU A 97 -12.55 -11.00 -10.71
N GLY A 98 -12.25 -9.72 -10.81
CA GLY A 98 -12.77 -8.68 -9.92
C GLY A 98 -12.13 -8.71 -8.53
N LEU A 99 -11.69 -7.55 -8.08
CA LEU A 99 -11.06 -7.35 -6.77
C LEU A 99 -11.97 -6.45 -5.92
N SER A 100 -12.84 -7.05 -5.12
CA SER A 100 -13.76 -6.34 -4.23
C SER A 100 -13.41 -6.61 -2.77
N LEU A 101 -13.38 -5.55 -1.96
CA LEU A 101 -13.22 -5.67 -0.51
C LEU A 101 -14.48 -6.21 0.18
N LYS A 102 -15.64 -6.12 -0.47
CA LYS A 102 -16.90 -6.58 0.11
C LYS A 102 -16.90 -8.10 0.26
N GLY A 103 -16.94 -8.57 1.49
CA GLY A 103 -16.93 -10.01 1.79
C GLY A 103 -15.59 -10.70 1.55
N TYR A 104 -14.52 -9.94 1.25
CA TYR A 104 -13.19 -10.51 1.07
C TYR A 104 -12.66 -11.08 2.38
N LYS A 105 -12.16 -12.32 2.30
CA LYS A 105 -11.44 -12.97 3.39
C LYS A 105 -10.03 -13.29 2.92
N SER A 106 -9.04 -12.74 3.61
CA SER A 106 -7.64 -13.05 3.35
C SER A 106 -7.34 -14.52 3.63
N ARG A 107 -6.39 -15.07 2.89
CA ARG A 107 -5.87 -16.42 3.14
C ARG A 107 -4.79 -16.39 4.21
N PRO A 108 -4.53 -17.52 4.90
CA PRO A 108 -3.38 -17.63 5.78
C PRO A 108 -2.07 -17.30 5.04
N VAL A 109 -1.13 -16.68 5.74
CA VAL A 109 0.18 -16.39 5.18
C VAL A 109 1.07 -17.63 5.17
N ARG A 110 1.91 -17.78 4.15
CA ARG A 110 2.99 -18.76 4.15
C ARG A 110 4.10 -18.28 5.06
N ARG A 111 4.36 -18.98 6.17
CA ARG A 111 5.40 -18.61 7.13
C ARG A 111 6.76 -19.14 6.68
N VAL A 112 7.75 -18.25 6.67
CA VAL A 112 9.16 -18.53 6.38
C VAL A 112 9.99 -17.94 7.52
N TYR A 113 11.06 -18.62 7.91
CA TYR A 113 11.96 -18.16 8.97
C TYR A 113 13.26 -17.66 8.35
N ILE A 114 13.64 -16.42 8.68
CA ILE A 114 14.88 -15.79 8.22
C ILE A 114 15.86 -15.75 9.39
N PRO A 115 17.11 -16.25 9.23
CA PRO A 115 18.11 -16.18 10.27
C PRO A 115 18.49 -14.72 10.54
N LYS A 116 18.70 -14.38 11.82
CA LYS A 116 19.26 -13.11 12.27
C LYS A 116 20.72 -13.29 12.65
N ASP A 117 21.50 -12.20 12.66
CA ASP A 117 22.92 -12.21 13.03
C ASP A 117 23.18 -12.74 14.45
N ASN A 118 22.19 -12.63 15.34
CA ASN A 118 22.25 -13.14 16.72
C ASN A 118 21.85 -14.62 16.87
N GLY A 119 21.77 -15.39 15.79
CA GLY A 119 21.39 -16.81 15.78
C GLY A 119 19.89 -17.09 15.98
N LYS A 120 19.08 -16.08 16.25
CA LYS A 120 17.61 -16.23 16.33
C LYS A 120 16.99 -16.23 14.93
N GLN A 121 15.79 -16.78 14.81
CA GLN A 121 15.02 -16.75 13.57
C GLN A 121 13.94 -15.67 13.64
N ARG A 122 13.77 -14.93 12.54
CA ARG A 122 12.68 -13.98 12.36
C ARG A 122 11.58 -14.65 11.53
N PRO A 123 10.36 -14.82 12.07
CA PRO A 123 9.23 -15.29 11.28
C PRO A 123 8.81 -14.20 10.27
N LEU A 124 8.61 -14.60 9.01
CA LEU A 124 8.08 -13.77 7.95
C LEU A 124 6.82 -14.41 7.39
N GLY A 125 5.71 -13.69 7.41
CA GLY A 125 4.47 -14.10 6.77
C GLY A 125 4.39 -13.59 5.33
N ILE A 126 4.27 -14.48 4.36
CA ILE A 126 4.13 -14.15 2.93
C ILE A 126 2.66 -14.33 2.53
N PRO A 127 1.92 -13.23 2.30
CA PRO A 127 0.54 -13.30 1.82
C PRO A 127 0.47 -13.81 0.38
N THR A 128 -0.71 -14.25 -0.05
CA THR A 128 -0.96 -14.58 -1.46
C THR A 128 -0.78 -13.36 -2.36
N GLY A 129 -0.52 -13.58 -3.66
CA GLY A 129 -0.44 -12.50 -4.63
C GLY A 129 -1.70 -11.64 -4.65
N LYS A 130 -2.87 -12.26 -4.55
CA LYS A 130 -4.17 -11.57 -4.48
C LYS A 130 -4.32 -10.75 -3.21
N ASP A 131 -3.95 -11.27 -2.04
CA ASP A 131 -3.97 -10.52 -0.76
C ASP A 131 -3.07 -9.28 -0.83
N ARG A 132 -1.86 -9.42 -1.41
CA ARG A 132 -0.94 -8.28 -1.60
C ARG A 132 -1.53 -7.19 -2.48
N VAL A 133 -2.22 -7.56 -3.56
CA VAL A 133 -2.92 -6.59 -4.43
C VAL A 133 -4.05 -5.90 -3.67
N MET A 134 -4.84 -6.64 -2.90
CA MET A 134 -5.90 -6.06 -2.05
C MET A 134 -5.33 -5.08 -1.02
N GLN A 135 -4.23 -5.43 -0.37
CA GLN A 135 -3.51 -4.52 0.54
C GLN A 135 -3.02 -3.26 -0.18
N ALA A 136 -2.50 -3.38 -1.40
CA ALA A 136 -2.02 -2.24 -2.18
C ALA A 136 -3.18 -1.29 -2.58
N ILE A 137 -4.36 -1.83 -2.93
CA ILE A 137 -5.57 -1.04 -3.21
C ILE A 137 -5.97 -0.22 -1.98
N VAL A 138 -6.00 -0.86 -0.80
CA VAL A 138 -6.35 -0.20 0.47
C VAL A 138 -5.28 0.82 0.86
N LYS A 139 -4.00 0.46 0.75
CA LYS A 139 -2.88 1.37 1.04
C LYS A 139 -3.01 2.65 0.23
N ALA A 140 -3.23 2.56 -1.09
CA ALA A 140 -3.37 3.73 -1.96
C ALA A 140 -4.50 4.69 -1.54
N ALA A 141 -5.55 4.15 -0.92
CA ALA A 141 -6.68 4.93 -0.42
C ALA A 141 -6.46 5.53 0.99
N LEU A 142 -5.61 4.92 1.81
CA LEU A 142 -5.33 5.40 3.17
C LEU A 142 -4.12 6.33 3.23
N GLU A 143 -3.10 6.06 2.44
CA GLU A 143 -1.81 6.76 2.47
C GLU A 143 -1.91 8.30 2.41
N PRO A 144 -2.74 8.93 1.53
CA PRO A 144 -2.83 10.39 1.47
C PRO A 144 -3.46 11.04 2.71
N GLU A 145 -4.38 10.34 3.39
CA GLU A 145 -4.93 10.81 4.67
C GLU A 145 -3.86 10.81 5.75
N TRP A 146 -3.15 9.69 5.88
CA TRP A 146 -2.13 9.55 6.91
C TRP A 146 -0.92 10.45 6.64
N GLU A 147 -0.52 10.61 5.37
CA GLU A 147 0.55 11.54 5.00
C GLU A 147 0.24 12.98 5.39
N ALA A 148 -1.01 13.41 5.25
CA ALA A 148 -1.45 14.75 5.69
C ALA A 148 -1.51 14.90 7.22
N ARG A 149 -1.46 13.80 7.98
CA ARG A 149 -1.58 13.80 9.46
C ARG A 149 -0.28 13.47 10.17
N PHE A 150 0.66 12.83 9.51
CA PHE A 150 1.95 12.49 10.10
C PHE A 150 2.76 13.74 10.46
N GLU A 151 3.44 13.65 11.58
CA GLU A 151 4.38 14.67 12.02
C GLU A 151 5.58 14.79 11.08
N ALA A 152 6.18 15.98 11.04
CA ALA A 152 7.31 16.27 10.15
C ALA A 152 8.51 15.34 10.40
N ASN A 153 8.70 14.90 11.65
CA ASN A 153 9.81 14.04 12.08
C ASN A 153 9.51 12.54 11.99
N SER A 154 8.41 12.14 11.35
CA SER A 154 8.13 10.75 11.05
C SER A 154 8.71 10.38 9.68
N TYR A 155 9.62 9.42 9.60
CA TYR A 155 10.34 9.07 8.36
C TYR A 155 10.02 7.69 7.81
N GLY A 156 9.75 6.71 8.69
CA GLY A 156 9.59 5.31 8.31
C GLY A 156 8.42 5.05 7.36
N PHE A 157 8.69 4.35 6.23
CA PHE A 157 7.70 3.89 5.25
C PHE A 157 6.85 4.98 4.58
N ARG A 158 7.27 6.23 4.64
CA ARG A 158 6.58 7.37 4.03
C ARG A 158 7.06 7.64 2.60
N PRO A 159 6.17 8.06 1.68
CA PRO A 159 6.55 8.48 0.34
C PRO A 159 7.54 9.66 0.37
N GLY A 160 8.57 9.61 -0.46
CA GLY A 160 9.56 10.69 -0.57
C GLY A 160 10.44 10.91 0.66
N ARG A 161 10.43 9.98 1.63
CA ARG A 161 11.32 9.98 2.80
C ARG A 161 12.27 8.80 2.73
N CYS A 162 13.51 9.01 3.17
CA CYS A 162 14.52 7.96 3.24
C CYS A 162 15.22 7.93 4.61
N THR A 163 16.03 6.90 4.82
CA THR A 163 16.80 6.76 6.06
C THR A 163 17.78 7.91 6.28
N MET A 164 18.33 8.47 5.19
CA MET A 164 19.28 9.59 5.27
C MET A 164 18.62 10.84 5.82
N ASP A 165 17.35 11.12 5.47
CA ASP A 165 16.60 12.26 6.02
C ASP A 165 16.46 12.15 7.54
N ALA A 166 16.24 10.93 8.06
CA ALA A 166 16.19 10.70 9.50
C ALA A 166 17.55 10.90 10.18
N VAL A 167 18.62 10.39 9.56
CA VAL A 167 19.99 10.56 10.05
C VAL A 167 20.38 12.04 10.08
N GLU A 168 20.07 12.79 9.03
CA GLU A 168 20.34 14.24 8.95
C GLU A 168 19.57 15.01 10.04
N ALA A 169 18.30 14.69 10.25
CA ALA A 169 17.49 15.32 11.29
C ALA A 169 18.04 15.03 12.70
N ILE A 170 18.45 13.79 12.97
CA ILE A 170 19.10 13.42 14.25
C ILE A 170 20.40 14.18 14.41
N HIS A 171 21.29 14.16 13.40
CA HIS A 171 22.57 14.86 13.44
C HIS A 171 22.39 16.37 13.71
N THR A 172 21.49 17.01 12.97
CA THR A 172 21.20 18.44 13.13
C THR A 172 20.67 18.76 14.52
N THR A 173 19.82 17.90 15.09
CA THR A 173 19.26 18.08 16.42
C THR A 173 20.30 17.88 17.51
N MET A 174 21.10 16.82 17.40
CA MET A 174 22.10 16.46 18.44
C MET A 174 23.37 17.33 18.41
N ASN A 175 23.64 17.99 17.27
CA ASN A 175 24.82 18.88 17.13
C ASN A 175 24.58 20.28 17.67
N ARG A 176 23.41 20.53 18.26
CA ARG A 176 23.11 21.82 18.90
C ARG A 176 23.63 21.85 20.33
N THR A 177 24.14 23.00 20.73
CA THR A 177 24.71 23.21 22.09
C THR A 177 23.64 23.21 23.20
N ASP A 178 22.38 23.47 22.84
CA ASP A 178 21.20 23.48 23.73
C ASP A 178 20.41 22.13 23.71
N CYS A 179 20.95 21.10 23.08
CA CYS A 179 20.29 19.81 22.97
C CYS A 179 20.36 19.04 24.31
N SER A 180 19.31 18.26 24.62
CA SER A 180 19.30 17.36 25.76
C SER A 180 20.37 16.26 25.57
N PRO A 181 21.17 15.93 26.59
CA PRO A 181 22.14 14.83 26.51
C PRO A 181 21.48 13.42 26.56
N TRP A 182 20.18 13.34 26.77
CA TRP A 182 19.44 12.10 26.91
C TRP A 182 18.75 11.70 25.63
N VAL A 183 18.89 10.43 25.26
CA VAL A 183 18.22 9.80 24.11
C VAL A 183 17.32 8.69 24.62
N LEU A 184 16.04 8.71 24.22
CA LEU A 184 15.10 7.62 24.44
C LEU A 184 15.07 6.75 23.19
N ASP A 185 15.54 5.51 23.31
CA ASP A 185 15.35 4.47 22.29
C ASP A 185 14.20 3.55 22.73
N ALA A 186 13.11 3.53 21.94
CA ALA A 186 11.91 2.77 22.26
C ALA A 186 11.37 2.04 21.02
N ASP A 187 11.05 0.75 21.19
CA ASP A 187 10.45 -0.09 20.16
C ASP A 187 9.29 -0.94 20.73
N ILE A 188 8.30 -1.21 19.88
CA ILE A 188 7.15 -2.03 20.26
C ILE A 188 7.46 -3.50 19.97
N SER A 189 7.68 -4.27 21.03
CA SER A 189 7.98 -5.69 20.92
C SER A 189 6.85 -6.47 20.24
N GLY A 190 7.15 -7.10 19.09
CA GLY A 190 6.23 -8.00 18.39
C GLY A 190 4.98 -7.32 17.85
N CYS A 191 5.02 -6.03 17.52
CA CYS A 191 3.88 -5.23 17.07
C CYS A 191 3.07 -5.91 15.95
N LEU A 192 3.75 -6.43 14.91
CA LEU A 192 3.11 -7.07 13.76
C LEU A 192 2.78 -8.55 14.00
N ASP A 193 3.45 -9.21 14.93
CA ASP A 193 3.22 -10.62 15.25
C ASP A 193 2.00 -10.83 16.17
N ARG A 194 1.57 -9.77 16.86
CA ARG A 194 0.45 -9.77 17.81
C ARG A 194 -0.81 -9.10 17.30
N ALA A 195 -0.75 -8.45 16.14
CA ALA A 195 -1.89 -7.79 15.50
C ALA A 195 -2.66 -8.77 14.60
N SER A 196 -3.06 -9.92 15.14
CA SER A 196 -3.88 -10.94 14.44
C SER A 196 -5.30 -11.00 14.99
#